data_58c33a8c9fed36df81758bc23cf438b2
#
_entry.id   58c33a8c9fed36df81758bc23cf438b2
#
_cell.length_a   1.000
_cell.length_b   1.000
_cell.length_c   1.000
_cell.angle_alpha   90.00
_cell.angle_beta   90.00
_cell.angle_gamma   90.00
#
_symmetry.space_group_name_H-M   'P 1'
#
loop_
_entity.id
_entity.type
_entity.pdbx_description
1 polymer ?
#
loop_
_entity_poly.entity_id
_entity_poly.type
_entity_poly.pdbx_seq_one_letter_code
_entity_poly.pdbx_strand_id
1 'polypeptide(L)'
;MKKHPIEIFSDWVTSGKDDGMEINHLESVKDMLDYSLKDLENFNFIDAGCGTGWVVRMVSKMSLCNSACGVDGSKKMIEKAKSLDINNQYFCSDLLTWKPKLKKDLVHSMEVLYYFKNPSIVLKNFYNNWLNDNGRLIIGIDFYKENLSCHDWPEKTNVSIMNMLSVSEWIKMFENCGFKNIKSWRTRQKKNWGGTLVVYGTKT
;
A
#
# COMPACT_ATOMS: atom_id res chain seq x y z
N MET A 1 -2.70 23.43 13.20
CA MET A 1 -3.44 23.13 11.95
C MET A 1 -3.06 21.73 11.51
N LYS A 2 -4.04 20.88 11.12
CA LYS A 2 -3.73 19.52 10.62
C LYS A 2 -3.01 19.60 9.29
N LYS A 3 -1.99 18.76 9.08
CA LYS A 3 -1.17 18.72 7.87
C LYS A 3 -1.69 17.68 6.88
N HIS A 4 -1.43 17.90 5.59
CA HIS A 4 -1.69 16.89 4.56
C HIS A 4 -0.83 15.63 4.79
N PRO A 5 -1.31 14.40 4.51
CA PRO A 5 -0.52 13.18 4.70
C PRO A 5 0.87 13.25 4.07
N ILE A 6 0.99 13.72 2.83
CA ILE A 6 2.28 13.87 2.13
C ILE A 6 3.28 14.76 2.90
N GLU A 7 2.83 15.82 3.56
CA GLU A 7 3.66 16.70 4.36
C GLU A 7 4.16 15.98 5.62
N ILE A 8 3.26 15.26 6.30
CA ILE A 8 3.60 14.48 7.50
C ILE A 8 4.68 13.44 7.16
N PHE A 9 4.49 12.67 6.09
CA PHE A 9 5.47 11.65 5.69
C PHE A 9 6.80 12.26 5.20
N SER A 10 6.76 13.44 4.58
CA SER A 10 7.97 14.20 4.24
C SER A 10 8.73 14.65 5.49
N ASP A 11 8.01 15.05 6.55
CA ASP A 11 8.63 15.42 7.84
C ASP A 11 9.22 14.19 8.56
N TRP A 12 8.63 13.01 8.39
CA TRP A 12 9.16 11.75 8.95
C TRP A 12 10.55 11.42 8.40
N VAL A 13 10.78 11.59 7.11
CA VAL A 13 12.13 11.41 6.52
C VAL A 13 13.14 12.34 7.18
N THR A 14 12.76 13.59 7.42
CA THR A 14 13.66 14.58 8.03
C THR A 14 13.98 14.24 9.51
N SER A 15 13.03 13.62 10.22
CA SER A 15 13.15 13.26 11.65
C SER A 15 13.62 11.82 11.89
N GLY A 16 13.84 11.00 10.85
CA GLY A 16 14.22 9.59 10.96
C GLY A 16 13.10 8.66 11.45
N LYS A 17 11.86 9.12 11.51
CA LYS A 17 10.72 8.28 11.93
C LYS A 17 10.33 7.22 10.90
N ASP A 18 10.68 7.45 9.65
CA ASP A 18 10.45 6.52 8.55
C ASP A 18 11.24 5.21 8.68
N ASP A 19 12.36 5.20 9.42
CA ASP A 19 13.17 3.99 9.64
C ASP A 19 12.40 2.89 10.41
N GLY A 20 11.37 3.26 11.20
CA GLY A 20 10.49 2.31 11.87
C GLY A 20 9.44 1.65 10.98
N MET A 21 9.17 2.18 9.79
CA MET A 21 8.08 1.68 8.91
C MET A 21 8.32 0.24 8.47
N GLU A 22 9.53 -0.09 8.03
CA GLU A 22 9.90 -1.45 7.64
C GLU A 22 9.76 -2.41 8.83
N ILE A 23 10.37 -2.08 9.97
CA ILE A 23 10.38 -2.94 11.16
C ILE A 23 8.96 -3.26 11.64
N ASN A 24 8.09 -2.27 11.67
CA ASN A 24 6.73 -2.41 12.19
C ASN A 24 5.80 -3.20 11.25
N HIS A 25 6.03 -3.17 9.94
CA HIS A 25 5.13 -3.77 8.96
C HIS A 25 5.71 -5.00 8.24
N LEU A 26 7.01 -5.33 8.44
CA LEU A 26 7.70 -6.41 7.72
C LEU A 26 6.93 -7.73 7.74
N GLU A 27 6.47 -8.15 8.90
CA GLU A 27 5.78 -9.44 9.04
C GLU A 27 4.38 -9.44 8.40
N SER A 28 3.65 -8.32 8.48
CA SER A 28 2.36 -8.18 7.79
C SER A 28 2.54 -8.18 6.27
N VAL A 29 3.55 -7.48 5.77
CA VAL A 29 3.87 -7.44 4.33
C VAL A 29 4.34 -8.79 3.82
N LYS A 30 5.13 -9.54 4.59
CA LYS A 30 5.49 -10.93 4.23
C LYS A 30 4.24 -11.80 4.07
N ASP A 31 3.33 -11.79 5.04
CA ASP A 31 2.07 -12.55 4.94
C ASP A 31 1.24 -12.15 3.71
N MET A 32 1.21 -10.84 3.39
CA MET A 32 0.54 -10.32 2.20
C MET A 32 1.18 -10.84 0.91
N LEU A 33 2.51 -10.79 0.83
CA LEU A 33 3.25 -11.24 -0.34
C LEU A 33 3.18 -12.75 -0.51
N ASP A 34 3.33 -13.54 0.56
CA ASP A 34 3.20 -15.00 0.53
C ASP A 34 1.85 -15.44 -0.04
N TYR A 35 0.78 -14.72 0.30
CA TYR A 35 -0.54 -14.98 -0.25
C TYR A 35 -0.68 -14.52 -1.71
N SER A 36 -0.28 -13.28 -2.00
CA SER A 36 -0.54 -12.67 -3.31
C SER A 36 0.38 -13.18 -4.42
N LEU A 37 1.56 -13.69 -4.09
CA LEU A 37 2.53 -14.26 -5.03
C LEU A 37 2.32 -15.75 -5.29
N LYS A 38 1.47 -16.42 -4.51
CA LYS A 38 1.19 -17.84 -4.71
C LYS A 38 0.75 -18.11 -6.15
N ASP A 39 1.38 -19.08 -6.82
CA ASP A 39 1.12 -19.48 -8.20
C ASP A 39 1.31 -18.32 -9.22
N LEU A 40 2.13 -17.32 -8.90
CA LEU A 40 2.48 -16.22 -9.80
C LEU A 40 3.95 -16.37 -10.23
N GLU A 41 4.15 -16.55 -11.51
CA GLU A 41 5.48 -16.66 -12.11
C GLU A 41 5.76 -15.49 -13.04
N ASN A 42 7.04 -15.09 -13.14
CA ASN A 42 7.48 -14.05 -14.09
C ASN A 42 6.66 -12.75 -14.00
N PHE A 43 6.46 -12.25 -12.80
CA PHE A 43 5.56 -11.13 -12.53
C PHE A 43 6.27 -9.75 -12.51
N ASN A 44 5.49 -8.73 -12.83
CA ASN A 44 5.85 -7.32 -12.69
C ASN A 44 5.10 -6.71 -11.50
N PHE A 45 5.85 -6.11 -10.59
CA PHE A 45 5.38 -5.62 -9.30
C PHE A 45 5.35 -4.09 -9.24
N ILE A 46 4.39 -3.55 -8.50
CA ILE A 46 4.38 -2.15 -8.11
C ILE A 46 3.88 -1.98 -6.67
N ASP A 47 4.60 -1.16 -5.91
CA ASP A 47 4.22 -0.74 -4.56
C ASP A 47 3.63 0.67 -4.60
N ALA A 48 2.35 0.81 -4.28
CA ALA A 48 1.61 2.06 -4.26
C ALA A 48 1.64 2.70 -2.87
N GLY A 49 2.26 3.86 -2.75
CA GLY A 49 2.64 4.49 -1.48
C GLY A 49 3.89 3.83 -0.90
N CYS A 50 4.90 3.67 -1.75
CA CYS A 50 6.08 2.86 -1.42
C CYS A 50 7.00 3.45 -0.34
N GLY A 51 6.78 4.69 0.10
CA GLY A 51 7.65 5.38 1.03
C GLY A 51 9.11 5.34 0.57
N THR A 52 9.99 4.85 1.43
CA THR A 52 11.43 4.70 1.15
C THR A 52 11.79 3.46 0.32
N GLY A 53 10.79 2.73 -0.21
CA GLY A 53 10.97 1.66 -1.19
C GLY A 53 11.45 0.32 -0.65
N TRP A 54 11.32 0.04 0.63
CA TRP A 54 11.82 -1.20 1.23
C TRP A 54 11.11 -2.46 0.68
N VAL A 55 9.79 -2.40 0.43
CA VAL A 55 9.04 -3.52 -0.18
C VAL A 55 9.50 -3.75 -1.62
N VAL A 56 9.72 -2.68 -2.38
CA VAL A 56 10.26 -2.78 -3.76
C VAL A 56 11.61 -3.49 -3.75
N ARG A 57 12.54 -3.07 -2.86
CA ARG A 57 13.85 -3.72 -2.71
C ARG A 57 13.76 -5.19 -2.29
N MET A 58 12.79 -5.54 -1.47
CA MET A 58 12.56 -6.93 -1.05
C MET A 58 12.03 -7.78 -2.21
N VAL A 59 11.01 -7.31 -2.91
CA VAL A 59 10.36 -8.06 -4.00
C VAL A 59 11.28 -8.19 -5.21
N SER A 60 12.05 -7.15 -5.56
CA SER A 60 12.97 -7.16 -6.70
C SER A 60 14.09 -8.22 -6.60
N LYS A 61 14.35 -8.75 -5.41
CA LYS A 61 15.33 -9.83 -5.17
C LYS A 61 14.74 -11.23 -5.34
N MET A 62 13.43 -11.34 -5.51
CA MET A 62 12.78 -12.65 -5.74
C MET A 62 13.05 -13.12 -7.17
N SER A 63 13.42 -14.39 -7.33
CA SER A 63 13.82 -14.96 -8.62
C SER A 63 12.73 -14.91 -9.70
N LEU A 64 11.47 -14.88 -9.31
CA LEU A 64 10.33 -14.81 -10.23
C LEU A 64 9.87 -13.37 -10.54
N CYS A 65 10.49 -12.35 -9.95
CA CYS A 65 10.17 -10.95 -10.19
C CYS A 65 10.93 -10.42 -11.42
N ASN A 66 10.21 -10.11 -12.49
CA ASN A 66 10.81 -9.52 -13.69
C ASN A 66 11.13 -8.03 -13.51
N SER A 67 10.26 -7.30 -12.83
CA SER A 67 10.47 -5.89 -12.51
C SER A 67 9.70 -5.48 -11.27
N ALA A 68 10.32 -4.62 -10.45
CA ALA A 68 9.67 -3.98 -9.33
C ALA A 68 9.81 -2.45 -9.45
N CYS A 69 8.78 -1.70 -9.04
CA CYS A 69 8.85 -0.26 -8.95
C CYS A 69 7.97 0.26 -7.82
N GLY A 70 8.19 1.52 -7.42
CA GLY A 70 7.42 2.17 -6.37
C GLY A 70 6.92 3.55 -6.78
N VAL A 71 5.76 3.93 -6.24
CA VAL A 71 5.18 5.27 -6.41
C VAL A 71 4.79 5.82 -5.06
N ASP A 72 5.15 7.08 -4.79
CA ASP A 72 4.75 7.79 -3.58
C ASP A 72 4.52 9.27 -3.87
N GLY A 73 3.63 9.91 -3.12
CA GLY A 73 3.36 11.34 -3.24
C GLY A 73 4.43 12.23 -2.62
N SER A 74 5.22 11.71 -1.68
CA SER A 74 6.27 12.45 -0.98
C SER A 74 7.57 12.45 -1.77
N LYS A 75 7.99 13.65 -2.20
CA LYS A 75 9.28 13.83 -2.88
C LYS A 75 10.46 13.36 -2.03
N LYS A 76 10.44 13.66 -0.72
CA LYS A 76 11.52 13.25 0.19
C LYS A 76 11.60 11.73 0.35
N MET A 77 10.45 11.04 0.43
CA MET A 77 10.42 9.57 0.45
C MET A 77 11.05 8.99 -0.81
N ILE A 78 10.68 9.50 -1.98
CA ILE A 78 11.23 9.04 -3.26
C ILE A 78 12.71 9.37 -3.42
N GLU A 79 13.18 10.54 -2.97
CA GLU A 79 14.60 10.87 -2.96
C GLU A 79 15.39 9.90 -2.08
N LYS A 80 14.89 9.58 -0.88
CA LYS A 80 15.49 8.56 0.01
C LYS A 80 15.44 7.17 -0.63
N ALA A 81 14.32 6.77 -1.23
CA ALA A 81 14.21 5.48 -1.93
C ALA A 81 15.28 5.34 -3.03
N LYS A 82 15.46 6.37 -3.86
CA LYS A 82 16.47 6.40 -4.93
C LYS A 82 17.91 6.39 -4.41
N SER A 83 18.16 7.01 -3.26
CA SER A 83 19.49 7.00 -2.64
C SER A 83 19.86 5.62 -2.07
N LEU A 84 18.87 4.83 -1.66
CA LEU A 84 19.03 3.49 -1.10
C LEU A 84 19.05 2.38 -2.18
N ASP A 85 18.56 2.69 -3.38
CA ASP A 85 18.40 1.69 -4.45
C ASP A 85 18.42 2.35 -5.84
N ILE A 86 19.50 2.08 -6.56
CA ILE A 86 19.72 2.58 -7.92
C ILE A 86 19.19 1.62 -9.01
N ASN A 87 18.79 0.41 -8.64
CA ASN A 87 18.44 -0.64 -9.60
C ASN A 87 16.95 -0.62 -9.96
N ASN A 88 16.09 -0.18 -9.04
CA ASN A 88 14.66 -0.15 -9.24
C ASN A 88 14.16 1.28 -9.56
N GLN A 89 12.96 1.38 -10.09
CA GLN A 89 12.36 2.66 -10.46
C GLN A 89 11.43 3.18 -9.37
N TYR A 90 11.57 4.46 -9.03
CA TYR A 90 10.75 5.15 -8.04
C TYR A 90 10.18 6.44 -8.63
N PHE A 91 8.86 6.64 -8.51
CA PHE A 91 8.13 7.76 -9.10
C PHE A 91 7.50 8.63 -7.99
N CYS A 92 7.79 9.93 -8.01
CA CYS A 92 7.07 10.89 -7.18
C CYS A 92 5.81 11.34 -7.93
N SER A 93 4.65 10.85 -7.52
CA SER A 93 3.39 11.13 -8.22
C SER A 93 2.16 10.87 -7.38
N ASP A 94 1.05 11.49 -7.76
CA ASP A 94 -0.26 11.30 -7.14
C ASP A 94 -0.90 9.99 -7.62
N LEU A 95 -1.24 9.10 -6.68
CA LEU A 95 -1.88 7.81 -6.95
C LEU A 95 -3.29 7.95 -7.57
N LEU A 96 -3.92 9.11 -7.44
CA LEU A 96 -5.23 9.38 -8.06
C LEU A 96 -5.16 9.45 -9.59
N THR A 97 -4.05 9.93 -10.13
CA THR A 97 -3.95 10.29 -11.57
C THR A 97 -2.82 9.59 -12.29
N TRP A 98 -1.75 9.22 -11.59
CA TRP A 98 -0.62 8.55 -12.20
C TRP A 98 -0.96 7.13 -12.66
N LYS A 99 -0.29 6.68 -13.70
CA LYS A 99 -0.39 5.32 -14.24
C LYS A 99 0.96 4.86 -14.77
N PRO A 100 1.30 3.57 -14.61
CA PRO A 100 2.52 3.02 -15.17
C PRO A 100 2.47 2.97 -16.70
N LYS A 101 3.64 3.05 -17.35
CA LYS A 101 3.73 2.85 -18.82
C LYS A 101 3.31 1.45 -19.25
N LEU A 102 3.63 0.45 -18.43
CA LEU A 102 3.24 -0.95 -18.62
C LEU A 102 2.48 -1.40 -17.37
N LYS A 103 1.33 -2.02 -17.57
CA LYS A 103 0.53 -2.60 -16.49
C LYS A 103 1.31 -3.66 -15.73
N LYS A 104 0.84 -4.00 -14.54
CA LYS A 104 1.49 -4.85 -13.56
C LYS A 104 0.65 -6.08 -13.25
N ASP A 105 1.31 -7.13 -12.81
CA ASP A 105 0.68 -8.39 -12.43
C ASP A 105 0.29 -8.38 -10.95
N LEU A 106 1.03 -7.61 -10.12
CA LEU A 106 0.73 -7.39 -8.71
C LEU A 106 0.90 -5.92 -8.33
N VAL A 107 -0.17 -5.32 -7.82
CA VAL A 107 -0.18 -4.03 -7.11
C VAL A 107 -0.28 -4.31 -5.61
N HIS A 108 0.67 -3.80 -4.86
CA HIS A 108 0.71 -3.83 -3.40
C HIS A 108 0.52 -2.43 -2.84
N SER A 109 -0.09 -2.31 -1.67
CA SER A 109 -0.18 -1.04 -0.94
C SER A 109 -0.34 -1.31 0.56
N MET A 110 0.54 -0.73 1.38
CA MET A 110 0.50 -0.87 2.83
C MET A 110 0.36 0.50 3.49
N GLU A 111 -0.66 0.67 4.34
CA GLU A 111 -0.90 1.87 5.14
C GLU A 111 -1.06 3.17 4.33
N VAL A 112 -1.79 3.13 3.22
CA VAL A 112 -1.89 4.26 2.27
C VAL A 112 -3.32 4.70 2.01
N LEU A 113 -4.23 3.76 1.70
CA LEU A 113 -5.50 4.11 1.05
C LEU A 113 -6.46 4.91 1.93
N TYR A 114 -6.39 4.78 3.23
CA TYR A 114 -7.21 5.57 4.14
C TYR A 114 -6.79 7.06 4.25
N TYR A 115 -5.65 7.44 3.66
CA TYR A 115 -5.24 8.86 3.54
C TYR A 115 -5.88 9.60 2.35
N PHE A 116 -6.75 8.95 1.58
CA PHE A 116 -7.49 9.61 0.50
C PHE A 116 -8.93 9.95 0.94
N LYS A 117 -9.45 11.13 0.54
CA LYS A 117 -10.85 11.50 0.79
C LYS A 117 -11.83 10.48 0.21
N ASN A 118 -11.50 9.93 -0.94
CA ASN A 118 -12.27 8.89 -1.60
C ASN A 118 -11.34 7.76 -2.10
N PRO A 119 -11.08 6.74 -1.28
CA PRO A 119 -10.20 5.62 -1.65
C PRO A 119 -10.67 4.86 -2.90
N SER A 120 -11.99 4.88 -3.20
CA SER A 120 -12.53 4.18 -4.37
C SER A 120 -11.98 4.70 -5.69
N ILE A 121 -11.60 5.98 -5.75
CA ILE A 121 -10.99 6.57 -6.96
C ILE A 121 -9.61 5.96 -7.20
N VAL A 122 -8.81 5.78 -6.15
CA VAL A 122 -7.49 5.14 -6.23
C VAL A 122 -7.64 3.68 -6.63
N LEU A 123 -8.57 2.93 -6.01
CA LEU A 123 -8.84 1.54 -6.36
C LEU A 123 -9.29 1.39 -7.83
N LYS A 124 -10.14 2.28 -8.33
CA LYS A 124 -10.55 2.31 -9.74
C LYS A 124 -9.37 2.61 -10.66
N ASN A 125 -8.45 3.52 -10.26
CA ASN A 125 -7.24 3.79 -11.03
C ASN A 125 -6.34 2.54 -11.09
N PHE A 126 -6.15 1.83 -9.97
CA PHE A 126 -5.40 0.58 -9.95
C PHE A 126 -6.05 -0.47 -10.86
N TYR A 127 -7.36 -0.69 -10.75
CA TYR A 127 -8.09 -1.63 -11.56
C TYR A 127 -7.98 -1.34 -13.07
N ASN A 128 -8.26 -0.11 -13.47
CA ASN A 128 -8.37 0.25 -14.88
C ASN A 128 -7.00 0.44 -15.57
N ASN A 129 -6.06 1.07 -14.85
CA ASN A 129 -4.85 1.61 -15.45
C ASN A 129 -3.57 0.90 -15.03
N TRP A 130 -3.53 0.24 -13.84
CA TRP A 130 -2.30 -0.33 -13.32
C TRP A 130 -2.21 -1.84 -13.51
N LEU A 131 -3.33 -2.55 -13.42
CA LEU A 131 -3.37 -4.01 -13.46
C LEU A 131 -3.57 -4.57 -14.85
N ASN A 132 -2.79 -5.61 -15.19
CA ASN A 132 -3.07 -6.52 -16.28
C ASN A 132 -4.40 -7.27 -16.03
N ASP A 133 -4.97 -7.88 -17.05
CA ASP A 133 -6.02 -8.86 -16.87
C ASP A 133 -5.44 -10.05 -16.08
N ASN A 134 -6.20 -10.60 -15.16
CA ASN A 134 -5.79 -11.53 -14.11
C ASN A 134 -4.78 -10.95 -13.08
N GLY A 135 -4.47 -9.67 -13.18
CA GLY A 135 -3.62 -8.97 -12.20
C GLY A 135 -4.27 -8.92 -10.81
N ARG A 136 -3.44 -8.83 -9.80
CA ARG A 136 -3.79 -8.91 -8.38
C ARG A 136 -3.56 -7.59 -7.67
N LEU A 137 -4.51 -7.21 -6.83
CA LEU A 137 -4.34 -6.11 -5.87
C LEU A 137 -4.36 -6.68 -4.46
N ILE A 138 -3.40 -6.27 -3.64
CA ILE A 138 -3.39 -6.55 -2.21
C ILE A 138 -3.10 -5.28 -1.43
N ILE A 139 -3.94 -4.99 -0.43
CA ILE A 139 -3.76 -3.83 0.45
C ILE A 139 -3.69 -4.28 1.90
N GLY A 140 -2.87 -3.59 2.69
CA GLY A 140 -2.79 -3.73 4.13
C GLY A 140 -3.19 -2.43 4.83
N ILE A 141 -4.03 -2.53 5.87
CA ILE A 141 -4.62 -1.39 6.56
C ILE A 141 -4.66 -1.67 8.05
N ASP A 142 -4.06 -0.79 8.84
CA ASP A 142 -4.14 -0.83 10.30
C ASP A 142 -5.25 0.07 10.84
N PHE A 143 -5.56 1.16 10.12
CA PHE A 143 -6.60 2.13 10.48
C PHE A 143 -7.97 1.74 9.94
N TYR A 144 -8.73 0.93 10.71
CA TYR A 144 -10.09 0.50 10.36
C TYR A 144 -10.98 0.37 11.62
N LYS A 145 -12.31 0.42 11.45
CA LYS A 145 -13.28 0.51 12.56
C LYS A 145 -13.15 -0.57 13.62
N GLU A 146 -12.86 -1.80 13.23
CA GLU A 146 -12.76 -2.92 14.14
C GLU A 146 -11.41 -3.03 14.86
N ASN A 147 -10.42 -2.16 14.53
CA ASN A 147 -9.17 -2.03 15.25
C ASN A 147 -9.22 -0.83 16.22
N LEU A 148 -9.76 -1.05 17.41
CA LEU A 148 -9.98 0.02 18.40
C LEU A 148 -8.69 0.74 18.80
N SER A 149 -7.54 0.07 18.69
CA SER A 149 -6.24 0.61 19.11
C SER A 149 -5.73 1.78 18.23
N CYS A 150 -6.31 1.97 17.06
CA CYS A 150 -5.90 3.01 16.11
C CYS A 150 -6.86 4.21 16.06
N HIS A 151 -7.97 4.19 16.80
CA HIS A 151 -9.03 5.20 16.68
C HIS A 151 -8.55 6.61 17.01
N ASP A 152 -7.54 6.77 17.85
CA ASP A 152 -6.96 8.06 18.24
C ASP A 152 -5.82 8.54 17.31
N TRP A 153 -5.48 7.76 16.26
CA TRP A 153 -4.41 8.13 15.34
C TRP A 153 -4.58 9.46 14.63
N PRO A 154 -5.79 9.86 14.16
CA PRO A 154 -5.98 11.17 13.52
C PRO A 154 -5.59 12.35 14.41
N GLU A 155 -5.75 12.19 15.73
CA GLU A 155 -5.42 13.21 16.72
C GLU A 155 -3.91 13.18 17.04
N LYS A 156 -3.36 11.98 17.25
CA LYS A 156 -1.94 11.77 17.57
C LYS A 156 -1.00 12.14 16.43
N THR A 157 -1.41 11.87 15.19
CA THR A 157 -0.57 12.12 14.00
C THR A 157 -0.75 13.53 13.44
N ASN A 158 -1.80 14.26 13.86
CA ASN A 158 -2.17 15.57 13.34
C ASN A 158 -2.38 15.59 11.79
N VAL A 159 -2.82 14.46 11.22
CA VAL A 159 -3.10 14.30 9.79
C VAL A 159 -4.50 14.84 9.47
N SER A 160 -4.62 15.53 8.34
CA SER A 160 -5.88 16.17 7.93
C SER A 160 -6.89 15.20 7.30
N ILE A 161 -6.41 14.06 6.78
CA ILE A 161 -7.24 13.06 6.09
C ILE A 161 -6.86 11.67 6.60
N MET A 162 -7.81 11.02 7.28
CA MET A 162 -7.77 9.60 7.63
C MET A 162 -9.20 9.06 7.63
N ASN A 163 -9.54 8.23 6.65
CA ASN A 163 -10.86 7.63 6.53
C ASN A 163 -10.93 6.30 7.30
N MET A 164 -11.75 6.27 8.33
CA MET A 164 -12.00 5.06 9.10
C MET A 164 -13.16 4.28 8.49
N LEU A 165 -12.85 3.25 7.74
CA LEU A 165 -13.82 2.33 7.16
C LEU A 165 -13.81 1.00 7.91
N SER A 166 -14.95 0.29 7.91
CA SER A 166 -15.03 -1.08 8.42
C SER A 166 -14.47 -2.09 7.43
N VAL A 167 -14.22 -3.31 7.90
CA VAL A 167 -13.84 -4.45 7.04
C VAL A 167 -14.83 -4.63 5.90
N SER A 168 -16.14 -4.58 6.20
CA SER A 168 -17.20 -4.74 5.19
C SER A 168 -17.23 -3.60 4.16
N GLU A 169 -16.95 -2.37 4.56
CA GLU A 169 -16.88 -1.22 3.65
C GLU A 169 -15.69 -1.35 2.69
N TRP A 170 -14.53 -1.82 3.16
CA TRP A 170 -13.37 -2.09 2.31
C TRP A 170 -13.66 -3.19 1.29
N ILE A 171 -14.26 -4.32 1.72
CA ILE A 171 -14.64 -5.42 0.81
C ILE A 171 -15.61 -4.92 -0.26
N LYS A 172 -16.67 -4.22 0.15
CA LYS A 172 -17.67 -3.69 -0.79
C LYS A 172 -17.05 -2.69 -1.77
N MET A 173 -16.05 -1.95 -1.36
CA MET A 173 -15.35 -1.02 -2.25
C MET A 173 -14.57 -1.76 -3.34
N PHE A 174 -13.92 -2.89 -3.02
CA PHE A 174 -13.30 -3.76 -4.02
C PHE A 174 -14.33 -4.32 -5.00
N GLU A 175 -15.47 -4.84 -4.51
CA GLU A 175 -16.57 -5.33 -5.35
C GLU A 175 -17.06 -4.25 -6.32
N ASN A 176 -17.33 -3.04 -5.80
CA ASN A 176 -17.81 -1.90 -6.59
C ASN A 176 -16.79 -1.39 -7.62
N CYS A 177 -15.50 -1.67 -7.42
CA CYS A 177 -14.45 -1.36 -8.39
C CYS A 177 -14.28 -2.45 -9.47
N GLY A 178 -14.96 -3.60 -9.34
CA GLY A 178 -14.93 -4.68 -10.31
C GLY A 178 -14.05 -5.87 -9.96
N PHE A 179 -13.30 -5.81 -8.84
CA PHE A 179 -12.46 -6.91 -8.40
C PHE A 179 -13.28 -8.19 -8.14
N LYS A 180 -12.68 -9.34 -8.44
CA LYS A 180 -13.22 -10.69 -8.21
C LYS A 180 -12.32 -11.45 -7.23
N ASN A 181 -12.77 -12.64 -6.82
CA ASN A 181 -12.03 -13.52 -5.88
C ASN A 181 -11.57 -12.79 -4.62
N ILE A 182 -12.42 -11.86 -4.13
CA ILE A 182 -12.08 -11.01 -2.99
C ILE A 182 -11.92 -11.87 -1.75
N LYS A 183 -10.81 -11.65 -1.04
CA LYS A 183 -10.50 -12.24 0.27
C LYS A 183 -10.11 -11.15 1.24
N SER A 184 -10.44 -11.35 2.50
CA SER A 184 -9.96 -10.48 3.58
C SER A 184 -9.64 -11.31 4.81
N TRP A 185 -8.60 -10.90 5.50
CA TRP A 185 -8.19 -11.47 6.78
C TRP A 185 -7.44 -10.45 7.61
N ARG A 186 -7.16 -10.79 8.86
CA ARG A 186 -6.31 -9.97 9.73
C ARG A 186 -5.03 -10.74 10.00
N THR A 187 -3.90 -10.08 9.86
CA THR A 187 -2.59 -10.65 10.18
C THR A 187 -1.99 -9.95 11.40
N ARG A 188 -1.14 -10.67 12.15
CA ARG A 188 -0.41 -10.16 13.32
C ARG A 188 -1.28 -9.60 14.45
N GLN A 189 -2.45 -10.16 14.66
CA GLN A 189 -3.32 -9.82 15.79
C GLN A 189 -2.64 -10.10 17.14
N LYS A 190 -2.88 -9.23 18.12
CA LYS A 190 -2.42 -9.37 19.52
C LYS A 190 -3.58 -9.00 20.45
N LYS A 191 -3.44 -9.28 21.76
CA LYS A 191 -4.49 -9.04 22.77
C LYS A 191 -5.14 -7.65 22.69
N ASN A 192 -4.36 -6.61 22.42
CA ASN A 192 -4.83 -5.21 22.34
C ASN A 192 -4.57 -4.59 20.96
N TRP A 193 -4.44 -5.39 19.92
CA TRP A 193 -4.16 -4.96 18.58
C TRP A 193 -4.97 -5.80 17.58
N GLY A 194 -5.85 -5.14 16.81
CA GLY A 194 -6.73 -5.82 15.85
C GLY A 194 -6.00 -6.49 14.68
N GLY A 195 -4.72 -6.24 14.55
CA GLY A 195 -3.91 -6.70 13.43
C GLY A 195 -4.05 -5.83 12.18
N THR A 196 -3.21 -6.05 11.20
CA THR A 196 -3.35 -5.47 9.87
C THR A 196 -4.51 -6.16 9.15
N LEU A 197 -5.53 -5.39 8.76
CA LEU A 197 -6.55 -5.85 7.82
C LEU A 197 -5.93 -5.96 6.43
N VAL A 198 -5.97 -7.14 5.86
CA VAL A 198 -5.57 -7.39 4.48
C VAL A 198 -6.82 -7.57 3.63
N VAL A 199 -6.86 -6.88 2.47
CA VAL A 199 -7.88 -7.10 1.45
C VAL A 199 -7.18 -7.39 0.12
N TYR A 200 -7.59 -8.47 -0.51
CA TYR A 200 -7.06 -8.96 -1.78
C TYR A 200 -8.19 -9.07 -2.81
N GLY A 201 -7.88 -8.84 -4.07
CA GLY A 201 -8.80 -9.09 -5.18
C GLY A 201 -8.05 -9.23 -6.51
N THR A 202 -8.71 -9.88 -7.48
CA THR A 202 -8.18 -10.06 -8.83
C THR A 202 -8.98 -9.24 -9.83
N LYS A 203 -8.31 -8.74 -10.85
CA LYS A 203 -8.93 -8.18 -12.05
C LYS A 203 -9.19 -9.32 -13.05
N THR A 204 -10.41 -9.41 -13.55
CA THR A 204 -10.81 -10.38 -14.61
C THR A 204 -11.12 -9.63 -15.90
#